data_940eb046853be40b54c2aae49c1c5865
#
_entry.id   940eb046853be40b54c2aae49c1c5865
#
_cell.length_a   1.000
_cell.length_b   1.000
_cell.length_c   1.000
_cell.angle_alpha   90.00
_cell.angle_beta   90.00
_cell.angle_gamma   90.00
#
_symmetry.space_group_name_H-M   'P 1'
#
loop_
_entity.id
_entity.type
_entity.pdbx_description
1 polymer ?
#
loop_
_entity_poly.entity_id
_entity_poly.type
_entity_poly.pdbx_seq_one_letter_code
_entity_poly.pdbx_strand_id
1 'polypeptide(L)'
;MYVRTWKQRLIVSIVDLGLLPSGHLHCFPSSADDTTDNATKSDTIGKAFSRSVGEGLFTLAARKNGSDLSPSLQYWRNFACSYLSERCLLEEADPQRPDHVEPFTATEAKSLLTSAPPMQGGEYLSAHALQEIRSSLDRWVCTQIIAAGGLDALLAKKAPQWHQVGRVCFHLAENKNDPDFPFAFMATYAPEASEQGRIRHQPLGRALQEYAGTKNIKALIHLLSPVQLAAESSPVIKELVDTGDIYHPLAWSSQEAYEFLKDASQYEQSGVVVRLPDWWKKRNRPRASVTIGERKQQNF
;
A
#
# COMPACT_ATOMS: atom_id res chain seq x y z
N MET A 1 1.85 -46.83 11.45
CA MET A 1 3.06 -46.03 11.31
C MET A 1 2.97 -45.26 9.99
N TYR A 2 2.35 -44.06 10.02
CA TYR A 2 2.11 -43.24 8.83
C TYR A 2 3.23 -42.19 8.76
N VAL A 3 4.14 -42.33 7.84
CA VAL A 3 5.17 -41.35 7.50
C VAL A 3 4.49 -40.28 6.65
N ARG A 4 4.19 -39.10 7.23
CA ARG A 4 3.81 -37.92 6.48
C ARG A 4 5.05 -37.37 5.80
N THR A 5 5.22 -37.65 4.52
CA THR A 5 6.17 -36.97 3.65
C THR A 5 5.73 -35.50 3.47
N TRP A 6 6.47 -34.58 4.06
CA TRP A 6 6.38 -33.18 3.76
C TRP A 6 6.93 -32.97 2.34
N LYS A 7 6.03 -32.86 1.37
CA LYS A 7 6.39 -32.28 0.07
C LYS A 7 6.61 -30.79 0.31
N GLN A 8 7.84 -30.38 0.57
CA GLN A 8 8.27 -29.00 0.33
C GLN A 8 8.03 -28.73 -1.16
N ARG A 9 7.01 -27.94 -1.48
CA ARG A 9 6.86 -27.35 -2.81
C ARG A 9 8.03 -26.40 -2.99
N LEU A 10 9.05 -26.81 -3.69
CA LEU A 10 10.07 -25.93 -4.25
C LEU A 10 9.35 -24.98 -5.22
N ILE A 11 9.27 -23.72 -4.82
CA ILE A 11 8.68 -22.66 -5.61
C ILE A 11 9.78 -22.12 -6.49
N VAL A 12 9.60 -22.30 -7.78
CA VAL A 12 10.58 -21.97 -8.81
C VAL A 12 10.24 -20.60 -9.37
N SER A 13 11.08 -19.60 -9.11
CA SER A 13 11.07 -18.33 -9.82
C SER A 13 11.86 -18.48 -11.12
N ILE A 14 11.26 -18.15 -12.27
CA ILE A 14 11.91 -18.24 -13.59
C ILE A 14 13.03 -17.20 -13.75
N VAL A 15 13.09 -16.20 -12.88
CA VAL A 15 14.11 -15.15 -12.86
C VAL A 15 14.68 -15.01 -11.47
N ASP A 16 15.95 -14.61 -11.39
CA ASP A 16 16.64 -14.27 -10.16
C ASP A 16 17.39 -12.95 -10.31
N LEU A 17 17.67 -12.28 -9.20
CA LEU A 17 18.36 -10.99 -9.21
C LEU A 17 19.75 -11.12 -8.61
N GLY A 18 20.70 -10.50 -9.26
CA GLY A 18 22.08 -10.45 -8.81
C GLY A 18 22.77 -9.20 -9.34
N LEU A 19 24.09 -9.12 -9.16
CA LEU A 19 24.87 -7.98 -9.57
C LEU A 19 25.87 -8.33 -10.69
N LEU A 20 26.10 -7.34 -11.54
CA LEU A 20 27.21 -7.38 -12.49
C LEU A 20 28.50 -6.91 -11.79
N PRO A 21 29.70 -7.15 -12.38
CA PRO A 21 30.95 -6.64 -11.85
C PRO A 21 30.99 -5.10 -11.70
N SER A 22 30.15 -4.40 -12.43
CA SER A 22 29.98 -2.94 -12.32
C SER A 22 29.15 -2.50 -11.11
N GLY A 23 28.61 -3.44 -10.30
CA GLY A 23 27.69 -3.15 -9.19
C GLY A 23 26.24 -2.89 -9.61
N HIS A 24 25.91 -2.99 -10.90
CA HIS A 24 24.54 -2.81 -11.37
C HIS A 24 23.69 -4.05 -11.13
N LEU A 25 22.47 -3.82 -10.64
CA LEU A 25 21.48 -4.89 -10.47
C LEU A 25 21.04 -5.43 -11.83
N HIS A 26 21.06 -6.74 -11.98
CA HIS A 26 20.69 -7.44 -13.20
C HIS A 26 19.75 -8.61 -12.92
N CYS A 27 18.88 -8.89 -13.88
CA CYS A 27 17.93 -9.99 -13.83
C CYS A 27 18.49 -11.17 -14.64
N PHE A 28 18.74 -12.28 -13.97
CA PHE A 28 19.26 -13.50 -14.57
C PHE A 28 18.12 -14.51 -14.78
N PRO A 29 18.16 -15.32 -15.84
CA PRO A 29 17.27 -16.47 -15.96
C PRO A 29 17.57 -17.47 -14.83
N SER A 30 16.54 -17.95 -14.16
CA SER A 30 16.70 -18.98 -13.14
C SER A 30 16.91 -20.35 -13.82
N SER A 31 17.81 -21.16 -13.28
CA SER A 31 18.17 -22.49 -13.81
C SER A 31 17.18 -23.61 -13.42
N ALA A 32 16.02 -23.28 -12.91
CA ALA A 32 15.05 -24.27 -12.43
C ALA A 32 14.03 -24.63 -13.51
N ASP A 33 13.84 -25.92 -13.74
CA ASP A 33 12.98 -26.52 -14.75
C ASP A 33 11.49 -26.13 -14.62
N ASP A 34 10.85 -25.97 -15.76
CA ASP A 34 9.46 -25.58 -15.99
C ASP A 34 8.42 -26.39 -15.23
N THR A 35 7.56 -25.71 -14.44
CA THR A 35 6.19 -26.14 -14.22
C THR A 35 5.22 -24.96 -14.37
N THR A 36 4.27 -25.16 -15.22
CA THR A 36 3.55 -24.27 -16.12
C THR A 36 2.64 -23.16 -15.55
N ASP A 37 2.41 -23.01 -14.24
CA ASP A 37 1.48 -22.01 -13.71
C ASP A 37 2.11 -20.74 -13.13
N ASN A 38 3.42 -20.74 -12.90
CA ASN A 38 4.17 -19.57 -12.41
C ASN A 38 4.88 -18.78 -13.52
N ALA A 39 4.89 -19.29 -14.73
CA ALA A 39 5.59 -18.71 -15.89
C ALA A 39 5.11 -17.30 -16.25
N THR A 40 3.80 -17.07 -16.23
CA THR A 40 3.20 -15.78 -16.58
C THR A 40 3.46 -14.67 -15.55
N LYS A 41 3.59 -15.00 -14.27
CA LYS A 41 3.85 -14.01 -13.20
C LYS A 41 5.32 -13.61 -13.11
N SER A 42 6.21 -14.55 -13.37
CA SER A 42 7.67 -14.32 -13.41
C SER A 42 8.07 -13.51 -14.65
N ASP A 43 7.41 -13.71 -15.78
CA ASP A 43 7.61 -12.96 -17.01
C ASP A 43 7.35 -11.44 -16.83
N THR A 44 6.44 -11.05 -15.94
CA THR A 44 6.15 -9.65 -15.62
C THR A 44 7.33 -8.96 -14.94
N ILE A 45 8.00 -9.62 -13.98
CA ILE A 45 9.18 -9.08 -13.28
C ILE A 45 10.35 -8.95 -14.25
N GLY A 46 10.67 -10.01 -14.99
CA GLY A 46 11.74 -9.99 -15.98
C GLY A 46 11.54 -8.90 -17.05
N LYS A 47 10.32 -8.74 -17.56
CA LYS A 47 9.97 -7.66 -18.49
C LYS A 47 10.10 -6.26 -17.88
N ALA A 48 9.80 -6.08 -16.60
CA ALA A 48 9.98 -4.80 -15.93
C ALA A 48 11.47 -4.45 -15.77
N PHE A 49 12.29 -5.41 -15.34
CA PHE A 49 13.73 -5.23 -15.22
C PHE A 49 14.43 -5.00 -16.59
N SER A 50 13.92 -5.60 -17.67
CA SER A 50 14.46 -5.36 -19.03
C SER A 50 14.24 -3.93 -19.53
N ARG A 51 13.26 -3.20 -18.97
CA ARG A 51 13.03 -1.78 -19.28
C ARG A 51 13.88 -0.87 -18.41
N SER A 52 13.88 -1.08 -17.10
CA SER A 52 14.74 -0.39 -16.15
C SER A 52 14.78 -1.08 -14.80
N VAL A 53 15.89 -0.88 -14.06
CA VAL A 53 16.03 -1.35 -12.67
C VAL A 53 14.96 -0.73 -11.78
N GLY A 54 14.66 0.56 -11.95
CA GLY A 54 13.62 1.24 -11.19
C GLY A 54 12.23 0.66 -11.39
N GLU A 55 11.84 0.37 -12.65
CA GLU A 55 10.56 -0.27 -12.96
C GLU A 55 10.49 -1.70 -12.39
N GLY A 56 11.57 -2.45 -12.50
CA GLY A 56 11.67 -3.79 -11.96
C GLY A 56 11.48 -3.84 -10.44
N LEU A 57 12.22 -3.01 -9.72
CA LEU A 57 12.13 -2.90 -8.27
C LEU A 57 10.75 -2.42 -7.80
N PHE A 58 10.19 -1.40 -8.45
CA PHE A 58 8.83 -0.95 -8.15
C PHE A 58 7.79 -2.06 -8.37
N THR A 59 7.88 -2.77 -9.50
CA THR A 59 6.98 -3.88 -9.82
C THR A 59 7.09 -5.01 -8.80
N LEU A 60 8.31 -5.29 -8.33
CA LEU A 60 8.58 -6.30 -7.32
C LEU A 60 7.97 -5.92 -5.96
N ALA A 61 8.09 -4.66 -5.54
CA ALA A 61 7.47 -4.13 -4.32
C ALA A 61 5.93 -4.06 -4.43
N ALA A 62 5.39 -3.75 -5.61
CA ALA A 62 3.97 -3.69 -5.87
C ALA A 62 3.26 -5.07 -5.87
N ARG A 63 3.99 -6.16 -5.74
CA ARG A 63 3.42 -7.52 -5.73
C ARG A 63 2.72 -7.81 -4.40
N LYS A 64 1.47 -8.32 -4.46
CA LYS A 64 0.66 -8.62 -3.26
C LYS A 64 1.21 -9.73 -2.37
N ASN A 65 1.85 -10.76 -2.94
CA ASN A 65 2.38 -11.91 -2.21
C ASN A 65 3.87 -12.05 -2.50
N GLY A 66 4.68 -12.04 -1.45
CA GLY A 66 6.12 -12.27 -1.52
C GLY A 66 6.57 -13.67 -1.08
N SER A 67 5.63 -14.53 -0.65
CA SER A 67 5.94 -15.85 -0.09
C SER A 67 6.57 -16.86 -1.08
N ASP A 68 6.50 -16.55 -2.37
CA ASP A 68 6.90 -17.45 -3.46
C ASP A 68 8.14 -16.90 -4.22
N LEU A 69 8.94 -16.08 -3.56
CA LEU A 69 10.13 -15.47 -4.14
C LEU A 69 11.40 -16.21 -3.68
N SER A 70 12.42 -16.24 -4.55
CA SER A 70 13.77 -16.67 -4.15
C SER A 70 14.33 -15.72 -3.07
N PRO A 71 15.34 -16.16 -2.30
CA PRO A 71 15.95 -15.30 -1.28
C PRO A 71 16.48 -13.97 -1.84
N SER A 72 17.06 -13.97 -3.04
CA SER A 72 17.56 -12.77 -3.68
C SER A 72 16.42 -11.83 -4.10
N LEU A 73 15.37 -12.37 -4.72
CA LEU A 73 14.17 -11.59 -5.07
C LEU A 73 13.48 -11.03 -3.82
N GLN A 74 13.42 -11.80 -2.71
CA GLN A 74 12.86 -11.32 -1.45
C GLN A 74 13.69 -10.19 -0.86
N TYR A 75 15.00 -10.28 -0.90
CA TYR A 75 15.92 -9.23 -0.45
C TYR A 75 15.69 -7.92 -1.22
N TRP A 76 15.70 -7.98 -2.56
CA TRP A 76 15.47 -6.81 -3.39
C TRP A 76 14.04 -6.26 -3.30
N ARG A 77 13.08 -7.13 -3.02
CA ARG A 77 11.73 -6.70 -2.70
C ARG A 77 11.67 -5.91 -1.40
N ASN A 78 12.30 -6.41 -0.34
CA ASN A 78 12.35 -5.71 0.95
C ASN A 78 13.07 -4.36 0.82
N PHE A 79 14.15 -4.32 0.07
CA PHE A 79 14.86 -3.08 -0.29
C PHE A 79 13.92 -2.06 -0.98
N ALA A 80 13.16 -2.48 -1.98
CA ALA A 80 12.23 -1.62 -2.68
C ALA A 80 11.00 -1.23 -1.82
N CYS A 81 10.55 -2.13 -0.93
CA CYS A 81 9.49 -1.86 0.02
C CYS A 81 9.90 -0.79 1.06
N SER A 82 11.15 -0.86 1.57
CA SER A 82 11.68 0.18 2.47
C SER A 82 11.69 1.55 1.80
N TYR A 83 12.21 1.62 0.57
CA TYR A 83 12.18 2.85 -0.22
C TYR A 83 10.75 3.39 -0.40
N LEU A 84 9.78 2.54 -0.79
CA LEU A 84 8.40 2.98 -1.00
C LEU A 84 7.72 3.42 0.31
N SER A 85 8.04 2.79 1.45
CA SER A 85 7.55 3.24 2.76
C SER A 85 8.02 4.65 3.06
N GLU A 86 9.30 4.94 2.88
CA GLU A 86 9.86 6.27 3.06
C GLU A 86 9.26 7.28 2.08
N ARG A 87 9.11 6.89 0.81
CA ARG A 87 8.49 7.73 -0.21
C ARG A 87 7.05 8.11 0.13
N CYS A 88 6.26 7.19 0.68
CA CYS A 88 4.89 7.45 1.10
C CYS A 88 4.79 8.38 2.33
N LEU A 89 5.88 8.56 3.07
CA LEU A 89 5.95 9.45 4.23
C LEU A 89 6.45 10.86 3.87
N LEU A 90 6.95 11.08 2.65
CA LEU A 90 7.35 12.40 2.19
C LEU A 90 6.08 13.21 1.81
N GLU A 91 6.03 14.45 2.29
CA GLU A 91 5.02 15.41 1.86
C GLU A 91 5.34 15.87 0.44
N GLU A 92 4.39 15.72 -0.48
CA GLU A 92 4.52 16.25 -1.82
C GLU A 92 4.08 17.72 -1.85
N ALA A 93 5.03 18.62 -1.72
CA ALA A 93 4.76 20.06 -1.86
C ALA A 93 4.35 20.43 -3.30
N ASP A 94 4.93 19.78 -4.30
CA ASP A 94 4.65 19.99 -5.72
C ASP A 94 4.79 18.66 -6.50
N PRO A 95 3.68 18.10 -7.04
CA PRO A 95 3.73 16.88 -7.84
C PRO A 95 4.61 16.98 -9.10
N GLN A 96 4.88 18.21 -9.60
CA GLN A 96 5.76 18.44 -10.74
C GLN A 96 7.25 18.46 -10.36
N ARG A 97 7.54 18.58 -9.07
CA ARG A 97 8.90 18.55 -8.50
C ARG A 97 8.94 17.69 -7.24
N PRO A 98 8.74 16.36 -7.39
CA PRO A 98 8.75 15.48 -6.24
C PRO A 98 10.12 15.50 -5.55
N ASP A 99 10.12 15.62 -4.23
CA ASP A 99 11.33 15.55 -3.42
C ASP A 99 11.97 14.16 -3.55
N HIS A 100 13.29 14.10 -3.48
CA HIS A 100 14.04 12.85 -3.49
C HIS A 100 14.10 12.23 -2.10
N VAL A 101 14.03 10.90 -2.06
CA VAL A 101 14.24 10.16 -0.80
C VAL A 101 15.70 10.27 -0.37
N GLU A 102 15.93 10.55 0.91
CA GLU A 102 17.26 10.71 1.48
C GLU A 102 18.17 9.50 1.23
N PRO A 103 19.48 9.72 1.03
CA PRO A 103 20.45 8.63 0.92
C PRO A 103 20.51 7.77 2.18
N PHE A 104 20.93 6.51 2.04
CA PHE A 104 21.16 5.64 3.20
C PHE A 104 22.21 6.22 4.15
N THR A 105 21.94 6.11 5.43
CA THR A 105 22.96 6.30 6.47
C THR A 105 23.96 5.13 6.42
N ALA A 106 25.16 5.35 6.98
CA ALA A 106 26.17 4.29 7.06
C ALA A 106 25.67 3.04 7.82
N THR A 107 24.81 3.23 8.82
CA THR A 107 24.22 2.15 9.62
C THR A 107 23.23 1.32 8.79
N GLU A 108 22.35 1.97 8.04
CA GLU A 108 21.38 1.31 7.16
C GLU A 108 22.08 0.54 6.04
N ALA A 109 23.05 1.16 5.38
CA ALA A 109 23.84 0.50 4.35
C ALA A 109 24.55 -0.75 4.90
N LYS A 110 25.15 -0.67 6.11
CA LYS A 110 25.78 -1.82 6.77
C LYS A 110 24.77 -2.93 7.09
N SER A 111 23.58 -2.59 7.56
CA SER A 111 22.50 -3.55 7.85
C SER A 111 22.08 -4.28 6.57
N LEU A 112 21.86 -3.56 5.47
CA LEU A 112 21.52 -4.14 4.18
C LEU A 112 22.62 -5.09 3.66
N LEU A 113 23.88 -4.70 3.76
CA LEU A 113 25.00 -5.55 3.35
C LEU A 113 25.08 -6.84 4.18
N THR A 114 24.83 -6.75 5.49
CA THR A 114 24.88 -7.90 6.40
C THR A 114 23.72 -8.87 6.20
N SER A 115 22.56 -8.37 5.81
CA SER A 115 21.33 -9.18 5.59
C SER A 115 21.24 -9.75 4.17
N ALA A 116 22.17 -9.41 3.28
CA ALA A 116 22.13 -9.88 1.91
C ALA A 116 22.31 -11.42 1.83
N PRO A 117 21.36 -12.13 1.17
CA PRO A 117 21.51 -13.57 0.95
C PRO A 117 22.58 -13.85 -0.11
N PRO A 118 23.06 -15.11 -0.21
CA PRO A 118 23.84 -15.52 -1.35
C PRO A 118 23.09 -15.28 -2.66
N MET A 119 23.72 -14.54 -3.57
CA MET A 119 23.16 -14.21 -4.90
C MET A 119 24.29 -14.12 -5.91
N GLN A 120 23.95 -14.25 -7.19
CA GLN A 120 24.91 -14.12 -8.27
C GLN A 120 25.53 -12.69 -8.27
N GLY A 121 26.87 -12.60 -8.26
CA GLY A 121 27.59 -11.34 -8.19
C GLY A 121 27.46 -10.64 -6.83
N GLY A 122 27.11 -11.38 -5.76
CA GLY A 122 26.98 -10.81 -4.40
C GLY A 122 28.29 -10.18 -3.87
N GLU A 123 29.46 -10.61 -4.40
CA GLU A 123 30.78 -10.02 -4.12
C GLU A 123 30.92 -8.56 -4.59
N TYR A 124 30.08 -8.11 -5.52
CA TYR A 124 30.05 -6.74 -6.01
C TYR A 124 29.09 -5.84 -5.24
N LEU A 125 28.36 -6.42 -4.25
CA LEU A 125 27.44 -5.63 -3.42
C LEU A 125 28.24 -4.74 -2.46
N SER A 126 28.04 -3.45 -2.56
CA SER A 126 28.67 -2.43 -1.75
C SER A 126 27.69 -1.33 -1.35
N ALA A 127 28.03 -0.52 -0.34
CA ALA A 127 27.21 0.62 0.04
C ALA A 127 26.98 1.58 -1.15
N HIS A 128 27.98 1.76 -2.01
CA HIS A 128 27.88 2.55 -3.22
C HIS A 128 26.90 1.94 -4.23
N ALA A 129 27.00 0.63 -4.49
CA ALA A 129 26.08 -0.07 -5.38
C ALA A 129 24.63 0.01 -4.87
N LEU A 130 24.38 -0.17 -3.57
CA LEU A 130 23.07 0.00 -2.95
C LEU A 130 22.52 1.42 -3.16
N GLN A 131 23.37 2.45 -2.99
CA GLN A 131 22.95 3.84 -3.19
C GLN A 131 22.62 4.15 -4.65
N GLU A 132 23.39 3.64 -5.59
CA GLU A 132 23.12 3.80 -7.04
C GLU A 132 21.81 3.10 -7.45
N ILE A 133 21.56 1.91 -6.92
CA ILE A 133 20.31 1.16 -7.16
C ILE A 133 19.11 1.93 -6.58
N ARG A 134 19.26 2.50 -5.35
CA ARG A 134 18.23 3.33 -4.73
C ARG A 134 17.96 4.59 -5.57
N SER A 135 19.00 5.27 -6.01
CA SER A 135 18.88 6.47 -6.84
C SER A 135 18.22 6.17 -8.20
N SER A 136 18.47 4.99 -8.76
CA SER A 136 17.80 4.55 -9.99
C SER A 136 16.31 4.30 -9.79
N LEU A 137 15.92 3.71 -8.65
CA LEU A 137 14.53 3.51 -8.27
C LEU A 137 13.84 4.86 -8.04
N ASP A 138 14.46 5.75 -7.27
CA ASP A 138 13.91 7.06 -6.94
C ASP A 138 13.70 7.92 -8.19
N ARG A 139 14.66 7.99 -9.09
CA ARG A 139 14.54 8.70 -10.36
C ARG A 139 13.39 8.17 -11.21
N TRP A 140 13.23 6.85 -11.27
CA TRP A 140 12.13 6.25 -12.01
C TRP A 140 10.77 6.58 -11.35
N VAL A 141 10.66 6.47 -10.03
CA VAL A 141 9.42 6.77 -9.29
C VAL A 141 9.05 8.25 -9.44
N CYS A 142 10.00 9.18 -9.26
CA CYS A 142 9.76 10.61 -9.48
C CYS A 142 9.23 10.89 -10.89
N THR A 143 9.81 10.26 -11.91
CA THR A 143 9.31 10.40 -13.30
C THR A 143 7.87 9.90 -13.43
N GLN A 144 7.53 8.79 -12.77
CA GLN A 144 6.17 8.25 -12.81
C GLN A 144 5.17 9.11 -12.00
N ILE A 145 5.60 9.73 -10.91
CA ILE A 145 4.79 10.68 -10.13
C ILE A 145 4.38 11.87 -11.00
N ILE A 146 5.35 12.48 -11.68
CA ILE A 146 5.11 13.60 -12.60
C ILE A 146 4.12 13.18 -13.70
N ALA A 147 4.34 12.02 -14.32
CA ALA A 147 3.49 11.52 -15.40
C ALA A 147 2.06 11.16 -14.93
N ALA A 148 1.89 10.79 -13.67
CA ALA A 148 0.59 10.42 -13.10
C ALA A 148 -0.17 11.63 -12.51
N GLY A 149 0.52 12.75 -12.27
CA GLY A 149 -0.04 13.93 -11.60
C GLY A 149 -0.04 13.83 -10.07
N GLY A 150 0.82 12.98 -9.49
CA GLY A 150 1.02 12.82 -8.06
C GLY A 150 1.26 11.37 -7.64
N LEU A 151 1.83 11.19 -6.44
CA LEU A 151 2.11 9.86 -5.86
C LEU A 151 0.84 9.03 -5.71
N ASP A 152 -0.24 9.65 -5.28
CA ASP A 152 -1.53 9.00 -5.06
C ASP A 152 -2.10 8.38 -6.33
N ALA A 153 -2.10 9.15 -7.42
CA ALA A 153 -2.55 8.68 -8.72
C ALA A 153 -1.68 7.54 -9.25
N LEU A 154 -0.36 7.61 -9.02
CA LEU A 154 0.57 6.54 -9.35
C LEU A 154 0.27 5.27 -8.57
N LEU A 155 0.16 5.37 -7.23
CA LEU A 155 -0.07 4.22 -6.35
C LEU A 155 -1.44 3.60 -6.58
N ALA A 156 -2.51 4.39 -6.69
CA ALA A 156 -3.85 3.90 -6.99
C ALA A 156 -3.87 3.04 -8.26
N LYS A 157 -3.13 3.42 -9.28
CA LYS A 157 -3.09 2.74 -10.58
C LYS A 157 -2.16 1.54 -10.59
N LYS A 158 -0.93 1.67 -10.07
CA LYS A 158 0.13 0.66 -10.22
C LYS A 158 0.40 -0.20 -8.99
N ALA A 159 0.11 0.30 -7.80
CA ALA A 159 0.41 -0.35 -6.53
C ALA A 159 -0.63 -0.03 -5.44
N PRO A 160 -1.93 -0.41 -5.63
CA PRO A 160 -3.03 0.02 -4.75
C PRO A 160 -2.82 -0.31 -3.27
N GLN A 161 -2.06 -1.36 -2.95
CA GLN A 161 -1.73 -1.70 -1.56
C GLN A 161 -0.87 -0.63 -0.89
N TRP A 162 -0.03 0.08 -1.65
CA TRP A 162 0.84 1.13 -1.11
C TRP A 162 0.13 2.47 -0.88
N HIS A 163 -1.04 2.65 -1.50
CA HIS A 163 -1.85 3.86 -1.33
C HIS A 163 -2.29 4.11 0.14
N GLN A 164 -2.14 3.13 1.02
CA GLN A 164 -2.53 3.21 2.43
C GLN A 164 -1.34 3.46 3.37
N VAL A 165 -0.12 3.29 2.90
CA VAL A 165 1.09 3.51 3.71
C VAL A 165 1.27 5.00 3.95
N GLY A 166 1.57 5.37 5.19
CA GLY A 166 1.69 6.76 5.60
C GLY A 166 0.37 7.51 5.73
N ARG A 167 -0.80 6.81 5.68
CA ARG A 167 -2.12 7.44 5.71
C ARG A 167 -2.99 6.97 6.84
N VAL A 168 -3.85 7.87 7.27
CA VAL A 168 -4.97 7.53 8.14
C VAL A 168 -6.05 6.84 7.32
N CYS A 169 -6.56 5.74 7.86
CA CYS A 169 -7.64 4.97 7.27
C CYS A 169 -8.85 4.94 8.19
N PHE A 170 -10.01 5.34 7.68
CA PHE A 170 -11.28 5.14 8.37
C PHE A 170 -11.91 3.83 7.89
N HIS A 171 -12.15 2.93 8.81
CA HIS A 171 -12.77 1.64 8.56
C HIS A 171 -14.17 1.62 9.08
N LEU A 172 -15.13 1.29 8.23
CA LEU A 172 -16.48 0.91 8.61
C LEU A 172 -16.69 -0.55 8.23
N ALA A 173 -16.94 -1.40 9.21
CA ALA A 173 -17.16 -2.84 9.01
C ALA A 173 -18.52 -3.25 9.57
N GLU A 174 -19.12 -4.32 9.02
CA GLU A 174 -20.35 -4.92 9.56
C GLU A 174 -20.03 -5.77 10.78
N ASN A 175 -20.79 -5.56 11.85
CA ASN A 175 -20.84 -6.43 13.02
C ASN A 175 -22.14 -7.23 13.01
N LYS A 176 -22.11 -8.41 12.42
CA LYS A 176 -23.29 -9.27 12.26
C LYS A 176 -23.79 -9.91 13.57
N ASN A 177 -23.00 -9.80 14.63
CA ASN A 177 -23.30 -10.42 15.92
C ASN A 177 -24.08 -9.51 16.87
N ASP A 178 -24.20 -8.23 16.53
CA ASP A 178 -24.88 -7.23 17.36
C ASP A 178 -25.96 -6.52 16.55
N PRO A 179 -27.26 -6.81 16.80
CA PRO A 179 -28.37 -6.18 16.09
C PRO A 179 -28.56 -4.70 16.41
N ASP A 180 -28.19 -4.26 17.61
CA ASP A 180 -28.37 -2.87 18.07
C ASP A 180 -27.26 -1.97 17.51
N PHE A 181 -26.03 -2.52 17.42
CA PHE A 181 -24.85 -1.86 16.87
C PHE A 181 -24.24 -2.67 15.74
N PRO A 182 -24.92 -2.73 14.57
CA PRO A 182 -24.53 -3.61 13.46
C PRO A 182 -23.28 -3.14 12.70
N PHE A 183 -22.66 -2.04 13.10
CA PHE A 183 -21.44 -1.52 12.49
C PHE A 183 -20.35 -1.27 13.53
N ALA A 184 -19.11 -1.43 13.08
CA ALA A 184 -17.93 -1.06 13.84
C ALA A 184 -17.12 -0.02 13.05
N PHE A 185 -16.78 1.08 13.71
CA PHE A 185 -15.88 2.11 13.17
C PHE A 185 -14.54 2.05 13.89
N MET A 186 -13.47 2.26 13.13
CA MET A 186 -12.12 2.43 13.68
C MET A 186 -11.26 3.27 12.75
N ALA A 187 -10.60 4.28 13.30
CA ALA A 187 -9.52 4.97 12.62
C ALA A 187 -8.19 4.26 12.89
N THR A 188 -7.44 4.00 11.81
CA THR A 188 -6.12 3.37 11.87
C THR A 188 -5.09 4.17 11.10
N TYR A 189 -3.83 3.90 11.38
CA TYR A 189 -2.70 4.43 10.64
C TYR A 189 -1.80 3.29 10.19
N ALA A 190 -1.24 3.43 9.00
CA ALA A 190 -0.34 2.44 8.41
C ALA A 190 1.06 3.05 8.23
N PRO A 191 1.96 2.99 9.23
CA PRO A 191 3.28 3.62 9.18
C PRO A 191 4.17 3.03 8.09
N GLU A 192 4.07 1.72 7.87
CA GLU A 192 4.94 0.99 6.94
C GLU A 192 4.27 -0.28 6.41
N ALA A 193 4.81 -0.82 5.34
CA ALA A 193 4.52 -2.18 4.90
C ALA A 193 5.49 -3.15 5.60
N SER A 194 4.98 -4.30 6.05
CA SER A 194 5.85 -5.35 6.58
C SER A 194 6.80 -5.88 5.50
N GLU A 195 7.90 -6.54 5.92
CA GLU A 195 8.85 -7.23 5.02
C GLU A 195 8.18 -8.17 4.00
N GLN A 196 7.00 -8.67 4.32
CA GLN A 196 6.17 -9.49 3.42
C GLN A 196 5.28 -8.65 2.50
N GLY A 197 5.38 -7.31 2.53
CA GLY A 197 4.56 -6.37 1.75
C GLY A 197 3.10 -6.30 2.20
N ARG A 198 2.80 -6.74 3.41
CA ARG A 198 1.49 -6.55 4.04
C ARG A 198 1.50 -5.24 4.81
N ILE A 199 0.49 -4.42 4.58
CA ILE A 199 0.34 -3.17 5.33
C ILE A 199 -0.09 -3.51 6.76
N ARG A 200 0.67 -3.01 7.72
CA ARG A 200 0.34 -3.12 9.15
C ARG A 200 -0.46 -1.89 9.55
N HIS A 201 -1.74 -2.10 9.80
CA HIS A 201 -2.58 -1.08 10.39
C HIS A 201 -2.48 -1.14 11.91
N GLN A 202 -2.32 0.01 12.54
CA GLN A 202 -2.41 0.15 14.00
C GLN A 202 -3.51 1.17 14.34
N PRO A 203 -4.18 1.06 15.50
CA PRO A 203 -5.14 2.07 15.94
C PRO A 203 -4.52 3.46 15.94
N LEU A 204 -5.27 4.47 15.49
CA LEU A 204 -4.78 5.85 15.38
C LEU A 204 -4.25 6.39 16.71
N GLY A 205 -4.93 6.10 17.82
CA GLY A 205 -4.50 6.49 19.16
C GLY A 205 -3.14 5.93 19.56
N ARG A 206 -2.83 4.68 19.16
CA ARG A 206 -1.54 4.07 19.41
C ARG A 206 -0.43 4.73 18.57
N ALA A 207 -0.70 4.99 17.30
CA ALA A 207 0.24 5.70 16.44
C ALA A 207 0.58 7.10 16.99
N LEU A 208 -0.44 7.81 17.48
CA LEU A 208 -0.28 9.12 18.08
C LEU A 208 0.63 9.07 19.33
N GLN A 209 0.41 8.10 20.22
CA GLN A 209 1.25 7.92 21.41
C GLN A 209 2.70 7.59 21.07
N GLU A 210 2.92 6.75 20.08
CA GLU A 210 4.25 6.35 19.61
C GLU A 210 5.03 7.55 19.06
N TYR A 211 4.43 8.33 18.16
CA TYR A 211 5.09 9.51 17.59
C TYR A 211 5.25 10.67 18.57
N ALA A 212 4.33 10.85 19.50
CA ALA A 212 4.48 11.82 20.59
C ALA A 212 5.64 11.43 21.51
N GLY A 213 5.80 10.14 21.83
CA GLY A 213 6.91 9.62 22.62
C GLY A 213 8.28 9.83 21.98
N THR A 214 8.39 9.71 20.66
CA THR A 214 9.62 9.93 19.89
C THR A 214 9.89 11.40 19.57
N LYS A 215 9.00 12.32 19.94
CA LYS A 215 9.04 13.76 19.60
C LYS A 215 9.17 14.03 18.09
N ASN A 216 8.63 13.13 17.26
CA ASN A 216 8.62 13.30 15.81
C ASN A 216 7.44 14.20 15.39
N ILE A 217 7.66 15.52 15.46
CA ILE A 217 6.63 16.52 15.18
C ILE A 217 6.14 16.44 13.73
N LYS A 218 7.03 16.18 12.77
CA LYS A 218 6.65 16.05 11.35
C LYS A 218 5.68 14.87 11.15
N ALA A 219 5.99 13.71 11.69
CA ALA A 219 5.11 12.54 11.61
C ALA A 219 3.76 12.77 12.31
N LEU A 220 3.74 13.51 13.42
CA LEU A 220 2.49 13.89 14.10
C LEU A 220 1.62 14.81 13.24
N ILE A 221 2.21 15.83 12.62
CA ILE A 221 1.50 16.74 11.72
C ILE A 221 0.93 15.95 10.54
N HIS A 222 1.75 15.12 9.87
CA HIS A 222 1.33 14.28 8.76
C HIS A 222 0.17 13.34 9.12
N LEU A 223 0.18 12.81 10.34
CA LEU A 223 -0.87 11.95 10.85
C LEU A 223 -2.17 12.70 11.17
N LEU A 224 -2.08 13.89 11.75
CA LEU A 224 -3.24 14.64 12.25
C LEU A 224 -3.88 15.55 11.19
N SER A 225 -3.12 16.10 10.26
CA SER A 225 -3.64 17.03 9.24
C SER A 225 -4.82 16.47 8.43
N PRO A 226 -4.79 15.23 7.90
CA PRO A 226 -5.93 14.67 7.17
C PRO A 226 -7.17 14.50 8.05
N VAL A 227 -6.98 14.15 9.33
CA VAL A 227 -8.07 14.00 10.30
C VAL A 227 -8.73 15.35 10.59
N GLN A 228 -7.90 16.38 10.77
CA GLN A 228 -8.38 17.74 11.00
C GLN A 228 -9.16 18.28 9.79
N LEU A 229 -8.65 18.09 8.59
CA LEU A 229 -9.34 18.49 7.35
C LEU A 229 -10.68 17.72 7.18
N ALA A 230 -10.72 16.45 7.55
CA ALA A 230 -11.96 15.67 7.54
C ALA A 230 -12.97 16.20 8.59
N ALA A 231 -12.49 16.60 9.77
CA ALA A 231 -13.31 17.20 10.81
C ALA A 231 -13.90 18.56 10.42
N GLU A 232 -13.16 19.35 9.64
CA GLU A 232 -13.67 20.63 9.10
C GLU A 232 -14.81 20.43 8.09
N SER A 233 -14.81 19.31 7.38
CA SER A 233 -15.79 19.00 6.33
C SER A 233 -16.98 18.17 6.80
N SER A 234 -16.89 17.49 7.96
CA SER A 234 -17.94 16.58 8.46
C SER A 234 -18.22 16.78 9.93
N PRO A 235 -19.47 17.05 10.30
CA PRO A 235 -19.88 17.13 11.71
C PRO A 235 -19.63 15.84 12.49
N VAL A 236 -19.78 14.68 11.86
CA VAL A 236 -19.55 13.36 12.49
C VAL A 236 -18.08 13.22 12.91
N ILE A 237 -17.15 13.49 12.00
CA ILE A 237 -15.72 13.39 12.31
C ILE A 237 -15.31 14.47 13.31
N LYS A 238 -15.88 15.67 13.22
CA LYS A 238 -15.62 16.74 14.18
C LYS A 238 -15.99 16.33 15.60
N GLU A 239 -17.18 15.77 15.79
CA GLU A 239 -17.64 15.28 17.09
C GLU A 239 -16.69 14.20 17.64
N LEU A 240 -16.30 13.22 16.81
CA LEU A 240 -15.37 12.18 17.21
C LEU A 240 -13.97 12.71 17.57
N VAL A 241 -13.51 13.78 16.93
CA VAL A 241 -12.24 14.44 17.26
C VAL A 241 -12.37 15.22 18.57
N ASP A 242 -13.45 15.98 18.73
CA ASP A 242 -13.69 16.81 19.90
C ASP A 242 -13.89 15.98 21.18
N THR A 243 -14.54 14.81 21.08
CA THR A 243 -14.70 13.85 22.20
C THR A 243 -13.48 12.96 22.42
N GLY A 244 -12.61 12.82 21.41
CA GLY A 244 -11.48 11.87 21.42
C GLY A 244 -11.85 10.44 21.03
N ASP A 245 -13.11 10.18 20.67
CA ASP A 245 -13.60 8.86 20.31
C ASP A 245 -12.98 8.33 19.02
N ILE A 246 -12.49 9.22 18.13
CA ILE A 246 -11.79 8.84 16.89
C ILE A 246 -10.56 7.96 17.14
N TYR A 247 -9.99 8.00 18.34
CA TYR A 247 -8.80 7.22 18.70
C TYR A 247 -9.13 5.80 19.19
N HIS A 248 -10.40 5.45 19.30
CA HIS A 248 -10.89 4.20 19.84
C HIS A 248 -11.78 3.46 18.82
N PRO A 249 -11.87 2.12 18.90
CA PRO A 249 -12.91 1.38 18.20
C PRO A 249 -14.28 1.73 18.73
N LEU A 250 -15.24 1.97 17.84
CA LEU A 250 -16.61 2.34 18.16
C LEU A 250 -17.59 1.32 17.59
N ALA A 251 -18.65 1.04 18.36
CA ALA A 251 -19.80 0.30 17.89
C ALA A 251 -20.90 1.30 17.49
N TRP A 252 -21.37 1.22 16.26
CA TRP A 252 -22.30 2.18 15.69
C TRP A 252 -23.64 1.55 15.32
N SER A 253 -24.70 2.30 15.57
CA SER A 253 -26.01 2.05 15.01
C SER A 253 -26.03 2.24 13.49
N SER A 254 -27.12 1.76 12.85
CA SER A 254 -27.30 1.97 11.40
C SER A 254 -27.41 3.44 11.01
N GLN A 255 -27.89 4.30 11.92
CA GLN A 255 -28.02 5.73 11.69
C GLN A 255 -26.64 6.42 11.66
N GLU A 256 -25.78 6.16 12.66
CA GLU A 256 -24.43 6.71 12.73
C GLU A 256 -23.58 6.27 11.54
N ALA A 257 -23.65 4.98 11.18
CA ALA A 257 -22.97 4.45 10.00
C ALA A 257 -23.46 5.14 8.71
N TYR A 258 -24.76 5.41 8.58
CA TYR A 258 -25.31 6.11 7.41
C TYR A 258 -24.84 7.55 7.32
N GLU A 259 -24.80 8.29 8.44
CA GLU A 259 -24.28 9.68 8.46
C GLU A 259 -22.81 9.71 8.03
N PHE A 260 -22.00 8.79 8.53
CA PHE A 260 -20.60 8.64 8.09
C PHE A 260 -20.48 8.32 6.59
N LEU A 261 -21.32 7.40 6.09
CA LEU A 261 -21.28 6.96 4.70
C LEU A 261 -21.66 8.07 3.69
N LYS A 262 -22.48 9.03 4.09
CA LYS A 262 -22.87 10.17 3.25
C LYS A 262 -21.66 11.02 2.88
N ASP A 263 -20.75 11.22 3.82
CA ASP A 263 -19.60 12.12 3.69
C ASP A 263 -18.31 11.39 3.25
N ALA A 264 -18.38 10.10 2.94
CA ALA A 264 -17.20 9.27 2.62
C ALA A 264 -16.30 9.87 1.54
N SER A 265 -16.86 10.51 0.51
CA SER A 265 -16.08 11.17 -0.55
C SER A 265 -15.35 12.42 -0.06
N GLN A 266 -15.85 13.11 0.97
CA GLN A 266 -15.21 14.28 1.56
C GLN A 266 -13.98 13.86 2.37
N TYR A 267 -14.05 12.71 3.07
CA TYR A 267 -12.90 12.15 3.79
C TYR A 267 -11.76 11.78 2.84
N GLU A 268 -12.09 11.19 1.68
CA GLU A 268 -11.08 10.89 0.65
C GLU A 268 -10.42 12.16 0.10
N GLN A 269 -11.18 13.24 -0.09
CA GLN A 269 -10.64 14.55 -0.50
C GLN A 269 -9.75 15.18 0.57
N SER A 270 -9.95 14.86 1.85
CA SER A 270 -9.11 15.30 2.96
C SER A 270 -7.80 14.47 3.09
N GLY A 271 -7.56 13.49 2.21
CA GLY A 271 -6.38 12.63 2.24
C GLY A 271 -6.52 11.38 3.12
N VAL A 272 -7.69 11.14 3.71
CA VAL A 272 -7.99 9.92 4.47
C VAL A 272 -8.39 8.79 3.52
N VAL A 273 -7.89 7.59 3.75
CA VAL A 273 -8.34 6.40 3.02
C VAL A 273 -9.59 5.83 3.68
N VAL A 274 -10.68 5.66 2.93
CA VAL A 274 -11.94 5.16 3.48
C VAL A 274 -12.17 3.70 3.05
N ARG A 275 -12.37 2.82 4.02
CA ARG A 275 -12.70 1.40 3.80
C ARG A 275 -14.15 1.15 4.19
N LEU A 276 -14.96 0.88 3.21
CA LEU A 276 -16.40 0.68 3.33
C LEU A 276 -16.77 -0.76 3.00
N PRO A 277 -17.89 -1.28 3.54
CA PRO A 277 -18.44 -2.55 3.16
C PRO A 277 -18.69 -2.64 1.64
N ASP A 278 -18.48 -3.83 1.06
CA ASP A 278 -18.54 -4.02 -0.40
C ASP A 278 -19.92 -3.70 -1.00
N TRP A 279 -21.01 -3.88 -0.25
CA TRP A 279 -22.36 -3.57 -0.70
C TRP A 279 -22.59 -2.08 -0.90
N TRP A 280 -21.89 -1.21 -0.15
CA TRP A 280 -21.95 0.24 -0.35
C TRP A 280 -21.31 0.67 -1.66
N LYS A 281 -20.19 0.08 -2.03
CA LYS A 281 -19.48 0.35 -3.30
C LYS A 281 -20.27 -0.10 -4.54
N LYS A 282 -21.10 -1.12 -4.39
CA LYS A 282 -21.93 -1.68 -5.47
C LYS A 282 -23.30 -1.00 -5.65
N ARG A 283 -23.53 0.13 -5.00
CA ARG A 283 -24.81 0.83 -5.10
C ARG A 283 -25.04 1.36 -6.51
N ASN A 284 -25.72 0.57 -7.34
CA ASN A 284 -26.36 1.07 -8.56
C ASN A 284 -27.45 2.05 -8.12
N ARG A 285 -27.33 3.32 -8.51
CA ARG A 285 -28.39 4.31 -8.28
C ARG A 285 -29.64 3.76 -8.96
N PRO A 286 -30.74 3.47 -8.24
CA PRO A 286 -31.96 3.04 -8.88
C PRO A 286 -32.45 4.14 -9.82
N ARG A 287 -32.55 3.85 -11.12
CA ARG A 287 -33.23 4.73 -12.07
C ARG A 287 -34.69 4.37 -12.00
N ALA A 288 -35.48 5.23 -11.38
CA ALA A 288 -36.92 5.15 -11.49
C ALA A 288 -37.33 5.62 -12.92
N SER A 289 -37.81 4.71 -13.76
CA SER A 289 -38.49 5.07 -15.01
C SER A 289 -40.01 5.00 -14.77
N VAL A 290 -40.68 6.12 -14.94
CA VAL A 290 -42.14 6.17 -14.91
C VAL A 290 -42.62 5.99 -16.34
N THR A 291 -43.25 4.85 -16.63
CA THR A 291 -43.94 4.60 -17.90
C THR A 291 -45.42 5.00 -17.73
N ILE A 292 -45.82 6.09 -18.38
CA ILE A 292 -47.22 6.49 -18.44
C ILE A 292 -47.86 5.65 -19.55
N GLY A 293 -48.64 4.63 -19.15
CA GLY A 293 -49.43 3.84 -20.07
C GLY A 293 -50.73 4.56 -20.41
N GLU A 294 -51.05 4.73 -21.68
CA GLU A 294 -52.36 5.15 -22.11
C GLU A 294 -53.39 4.04 -21.82
N ARG A 295 -54.41 4.36 -21.02
CA ARG A 295 -55.54 3.50 -20.78
C ARG A 295 -56.39 3.46 -22.06
N LYS A 296 -56.35 2.38 -22.83
CA LYS A 296 -57.35 2.12 -23.86
C LYS A 296 -58.74 2.00 -23.19
N GLN A 297 -59.60 2.99 -23.47
CA GLN A 297 -61.05 2.82 -23.17
C GLN A 297 -61.60 1.69 -23.99
N GLN A 298 -62.04 0.62 -23.34
CA GLN A 298 -62.91 -0.35 -23.96
C GLN A 298 -64.33 0.22 -23.97
N ASN A 299 -64.81 0.56 -25.18
CA ASN A 299 -66.23 0.82 -25.39
C ASN A 299 -66.99 -0.53 -25.40
N PHE A 300 -68.00 -0.62 -24.55
CA PHE A 300 -69.03 -1.68 -24.57
C PHE A 300 -70.03 -1.39 -25.66
#